data_9c71473e4af85dfce8974460755a20d0
#
_entry.id   9c71473e4af85dfce8974460755a20d0
#
_cell.length_a   1.000
_cell.length_b   1.000
_cell.length_c   1.000
_cell.angle_alpha   90.00
_cell.angle_beta   90.00
_cell.angle_gamma   90.00
#
_symmetry.space_group_name_H-M   'P 1'
#
loop_
_entity.id
_entity.type
_entity.pdbx_description
1 polymer ?
#
loop_
_entity_poly.entity_id
_entity_poly.type
_entity_poly.pdbx_seq_one_letter_code
_entity_poly.pdbx_strand_id
1 'polypeptide(L)'
;RTLLKCMYGCEDWGKGHTCPSAPGSLKPWEYERILKGYEWGCIVHSTSKKISQDISFTLEREAFLAGHYFAFSMSDCAICQECAGFKGKPCVDPGRARPAFHSVGIDVFATVKQFDLPLSTLKSEDEEQNWYSAVFVA
;
A
#
# COMPACT_ATOMS: atom_id res chain seq x y z
N ARG A 1 -13.13 -2.65 8.64
CA ARG A 1 -12.78 -4.06 8.93
C ARG A 1 -11.28 -4.32 8.78
N THR A 2 -10.61 -3.74 7.78
CA THR A 2 -9.16 -3.89 7.55
C THR A 2 -8.33 -3.43 8.76
N LEU A 3 -8.69 -2.30 9.38
CA LEU A 3 -8.01 -1.79 10.57
C LEU A 3 -8.01 -2.80 11.73
N LEU A 4 -9.12 -3.51 11.95
CA LEU A 4 -9.19 -4.55 12.98
C LEU A 4 -8.24 -5.71 12.70
N LYS A 5 -8.05 -6.07 11.43
CA LYS A 5 -7.08 -7.09 11.04
C LYS A 5 -5.64 -6.65 11.30
N CYS A 6 -5.33 -5.38 11.06
CA CYS A 6 -4.03 -4.83 11.42
C CYS A 6 -3.81 -4.82 12.94
N MET A 7 -4.79 -4.34 13.71
CA MET A 7 -4.68 -4.22 15.17
C MET A 7 -4.51 -5.55 15.89
N TYR A 8 -5.23 -6.59 15.45
CA TYR A 8 -5.34 -7.84 16.17
C TYR A 8 -4.72 -9.05 15.45
N GLY A 9 -4.24 -8.88 14.23
CA GLY A 9 -3.70 -9.98 13.43
C GLY A 9 -2.32 -9.72 12.82
N CYS A 10 -1.74 -8.54 13.01
CA CYS A 10 -0.45 -8.19 12.42
C CYS A 10 0.62 -8.03 13.50
N GLU A 11 1.69 -8.80 13.39
CA GLU A 11 2.85 -8.74 14.32
C GLU A 11 3.59 -7.39 14.23
N ASP A 12 3.45 -6.69 13.11
CA ASP A 12 4.11 -5.41 12.85
C ASP A 12 3.29 -4.18 13.30
N TRP A 13 2.12 -4.43 13.92
CA TRP A 13 1.32 -3.34 14.46
C TRP A 13 2.12 -2.47 15.43
N GLY A 14 2.09 -1.17 15.19
CA GLY A 14 2.82 -0.20 15.99
C GLY A 14 4.31 -0.02 15.62
N LYS A 15 4.81 -0.73 14.62
CA LYS A 15 6.24 -0.72 14.28
C LYS A 15 6.56 0.02 12.97
N GLY A 16 5.82 -0.22 11.91
CA GLY A 16 6.13 0.33 10.59
C GLY A 16 5.64 1.77 10.39
N HIS A 17 6.41 2.58 9.66
CA HIS A 17 6.07 3.99 9.39
C HIS A 17 4.90 4.18 8.42
N THR A 18 4.57 3.17 7.62
CA THR A 18 3.41 3.20 6.70
C THR A 18 2.20 2.44 7.25
N CYS A 19 2.30 1.93 8.48
CA CYS A 19 1.19 1.27 9.16
C CYS A 19 0.12 2.28 9.60
N PRO A 20 -1.15 1.88 9.66
CA PRO A 20 -2.22 2.76 10.16
C PRO A 20 -2.09 3.09 11.65
N SER A 21 -1.18 2.42 12.35
CA SER A 21 -0.79 2.69 13.73
C SER A 21 0.28 3.77 13.88
N ALA A 22 0.96 4.17 12.80
CA ALA A 22 2.00 5.17 12.86
C ALA A 22 1.45 6.53 13.31
N PRO A 23 2.21 7.29 14.13
CA PRO A 23 1.78 8.63 14.54
C PRO A 23 1.51 9.52 13.33
N GLY A 24 0.36 10.21 13.34
CA GLY A 24 -0.05 11.07 12.22
C GLY A 24 -0.67 10.35 11.02
N SER A 25 -0.76 9.02 11.03
CA SER A 25 -1.46 8.29 9.97
C SER A 25 -2.94 8.63 9.95
N LEU A 26 -3.46 8.87 8.75
CA LEU A 26 -4.89 8.99 8.53
C LEU A 26 -5.60 7.66 8.83
N LYS A 27 -6.85 7.76 9.26
CA LYS A 27 -7.67 6.58 9.51
C LYS A 27 -8.38 6.12 8.24
N PRO A 28 -8.80 4.84 8.15
CA PRO A 28 -9.45 4.32 6.94
C PRO A 28 -10.65 5.15 6.45
N TRP A 29 -11.46 5.71 7.34
CA TRP A 29 -12.59 6.56 6.97
C TRP A 29 -12.18 7.93 6.44
N GLU A 30 -11.00 8.45 6.84
CA GLU A 30 -10.43 9.68 6.29
C GLU A 30 -9.91 9.42 4.88
N TYR A 31 -9.23 8.29 4.66
CA TYR A 31 -8.82 7.83 3.33
C TYR A 31 -10.01 7.62 2.40
N GLU A 32 -11.08 6.97 2.85
CA GLU A 32 -12.30 6.80 2.06
C GLU A 32 -12.83 8.14 1.54
N ARG A 33 -12.84 9.15 2.40
CA ARG A 33 -13.27 10.49 2.04
C ARG A 33 -12.37 11.13 0.98
N ILE A 34 -11.05 10.97 1.12
CA ILE A 34 -10.07 11.49 0.16
C ILE A 34 -10.17 10.76 -1.18
N LEU A 35 -10.27 9.43 -1.15
CA LEU A 35 -10.31 8.60 -2.35
C LEU A 35 -11.54 8.86 -3.24
N LYS A 36 -12.62 9.36 -2.67
CA LYS A 36 -13.80 9.81 -3.47
C LYS A 36 -13.49 10.95 -4.42
N GLY A 37 -12.38 11.66 -4.24
CA GLY A 37 -11.92 12.70 -5.16
C GLY A 37 -11.13 12.18 -6.36
N TYR A 38 -10.85 10.88 -6.43
CA TYR A 38 -10.18 10.26 -7.56
C TYR A 38 -11.17 9.65 -8.54
N GLU A 39 -10.90 9.78 -9.83
CA GLU A 39 -11.80 9.31 -10.89
C GLU A 39 -11.55 7.85 -11.22
N TRP A 40 -10.31 7.42 -11.24
CA TRP A 40 -9.93 6.04 -11.55
C TRP A 40 -8.61 5.65 -10.88
N GLY A 41 -8.32 4.37 -10.92
CA GLY A 41 -7.07 3.80 -10.42
C GLY A 41 -6.57 2.67 -11.30
N CYS A 42 -5.27 2.48 -11.32
CA CYS A 42 -4.60 1.39 -11.99
C CYS A 42 -4.02 0.44 -10.94
N ILE A 43 -4.37 -0.85 -11.04
CA ILE A 43 -3.81 -1.89 -10.17
C ILE A 43 -2.54 -2.45 -10.81
N VAL A 44 -1.49 -2.58 -10.02
CA VAL A 44 -0.22 -3.21 -10.41
C VAL A 44 -0.09 -4.52 -9.66
N HIS A 45 0.18 -5.60 -10.38
CA HIS A 45 0.41 -6.94 -9.85
C HIS A 45 1.83 -7.39 -10.13
N SER A 46 2.49 -7.96 -9.14
CA SER A 46 3.81 -8.60 -9.27
C SER A 46 3.96 -9.73 -8.25
N THR A 47 4.86 -10.66 -8.52
CA THR A 47 5.29 -11.66 -7.56
C THR A 47 6.38 -11.12 -6.62
N SER A 48 6.84 -9.90 -6.83
CA SER A 48 7.80 -9.19 -5.98
C SER A 48 7.19 -7.94 -5.39
N LYS A 49 7.25 -7.84 -4.06
CA LYS A 49 6.82 -6.66 -3.30
C LYS A 49 7.51 -5.39 -3.77
N LYS A 50 8.84 -5.45 -3.90
CA LYS A 50 9.65 -4.32 -4.34
C LYS A 50 9.32 -3.88 -5.77
N ILE A 51 9.18 -4.82 -6.69
CA ILE A 51 8.84 -4.52 -8.09
C ILE A 51 7.46 -3.88 -8.17
N SER A 52 6.46 -4.39 -7.45
CA SER A 52 5.14 -3.79 -7.39
C SER A 52 5.18 -2.34 -6.90
N GLN A 53 5.93 -2.07 -5.84
CA GLN A 53 6.13 -0.72 -5.33
C GLN A 53 6.83 0.19 -6.34
N ASP A 54 7.93 -0.26 -6.92
CA ASP A 54 8.73 0.54 -7.85
C ASP A 54 7.93 0.91 -9.09
N ILE A 55 7.14 -0.01 -9.64
CA ILE A 55 6.26 0.26 -10.79
C ILE A 55 5.19 1.29 -10.42
N SER A 56 4.50 1.12 -9.31
CA SER A 56 3.44 2.04 -8.89
C SER A 56 3.98 3.45 -8.65
N PHE A 57 5.15 3.55 -8.04
CA PHE A 57 5.79 4.85 -7.83
C PHE A 57 6.24 5.51 -9.14
N THR A 58 6.75 4.74 -10.10
CA THR A 58 7.08 5.22 -11.44
C THR A 58 5.84 5.73 -12.17
N LEU A 59 4.73 5.00 -12.13
CA LEU A 59 3.46 5.41 -12.72
C LEU A 59 2.91 6.69 -12.07
N GLU A 60 3.00 6.82 -10.75
CA GLU A 60 2.62 8.06 -10.05
C GLU A 60 3.40 9.26 -10.60
N ARG A 61 4.72 9.09 -10.73
CA ARG A 61 5.59 10.13 -11.27
C ARG A 61 5.26 10.49 -12.73
N GLU A 62 5.04 9.48 -13.58
CA GLU A 62 4.67 9.70 -14.98
C GLU A 62 3.31 10.39 -15.09
N ALA A 63 2.34 10.01 -14.28
CA ALA A 63 1.05 10.68 -14.22
C ALA A 63 1.18 12.14 -13.78
N PHE A 64 2.02 12.44 -12.79
CA PHE A 64 2.31 13.81 -12.36
C PHE A 64 2.91 14.63 -13.50
N LEU A 65 3.89 14.09 -14.22
CA LEU A 65 4.54 14.76 -15.36
C LEU A 65 3.56 14.97 -16.52
N ALA A 66 2.56 14.11 -16.66
CA ALA A 66 1.49 14.25 -17.65
C ALA A 66 0.39 15.26 -17.26
N GLY A 67 0.50 15.90 -16.10
CA GLY A 67 -0.45 16.91 -15.62
C GLY A 67 -1.47 16.43 -14.58
N HIS A 68 -1.41 15.16 -14.18
CA HIS A 68 -2.25 14.61 -13.10
C HIS A 68 -1.57 14.85 -11.74
N TYR A 69 -1.56 16.10 -11.30
CA TYR A 69 -0.77 16.54 -10.15
C TYR A 69 -1.18 15.93 -8.82
N PHE A 70 -2.38 15.36 -8.72
CA PHE A 70 -2.85 14.68 -7.52
C PHE A 70 -2.72 13.16 -7.59
N ALA A 71 -2.04 12.63 -8.62
CA ALA A 71 -1.78 11.20 -8.70
C ALA A 71 -1.10 10.70 -7.42
N PHE A 72 -1.56 9.56 -6.92
CA PHE A 72 -1.06 9.00 -5.67
C PHE A 72 -0.98 7.48 -5.74
N SER A 73 0.19 6.93 -5.42
CA SER A 73 0.39 5.48 -5.37
C SER A 73 0.15 4.92 -3.98
N MET A 74 -0.25 3.66 -3.94
CA MET A 74 -0.37 2.86 -2.73
C MET A 74 0.34 1.54 -2.94
N SER A 75 1.15 1.14 -1.96
CA SER A 75 1.91 -0.12 -2.03
C SER A 75 2.35 -0.55 -0.65
N ASP A 76 2.57 -1.85 -0.49
CA ASP A 76 3.34 -2.34 0.66
C ASP A 76 4.77 -1.82 0.57
N CYS A 77 5.24 -1.12 1.60
CA CYS A 77 6.55 -0.49 1.58
C CYS A 77 7.68 -1.52 1.57
N ALA A 78 8.54 -1.43 0.56
CA ALA A 78 9.72 -2.28 0.37
C ALA A 78 10.97 -1.46 0.04
N ILE A 79 11.04 -0.19 0.47
CA ILE A 79 12.18 0.69 0.26
C ILE A 79 13.40 0.18 1.04
N CYS A 80 13.18 -0.25 2.29
CA CYS A 80 14.21 -0.80 3.15
C CYS A 80 14.04 -2.32 3.27
N GLN A 81 15.14 -3.03 3.49
CA GLN A 81 15.09 -4.44 3.83
C GLN A 81 14.32 -4.65 5.15
N GLU A 82 14.56 -3.79 6.13
CA GLU A 82 13.79 -3.69 7.36
C GLU A 82 13.43 -2.23 7.63
N CYS A 83 12.16 -1.97 7.94
CA CYS A 83 11.70 -0.62 8.24
C CYS A 83 12.41 -0.06 9.48
N ALA A 84 12.94 1.17 9.37
CA ALA A 84 13.59 1.86 10.48
C ALA A 84 12.66 2.03 11.69
N GLY A 85 11.35 2.07 11.49
CA GLY A 85 10.33 2.12 12.54
C GLY A 85 10.40 0.94 13.50
N PHE A 86 10.85 -0.24 13.05
CA PHE A 86 11.03 -1.42 13.90
C PHE A 86 12.11 -1.22 14.97
N LYS A 87 13.02 -0.29 14.72
CA LYS A 87 14.08 0.11 15.67
C LYS A 87 13.79 1.47 16.33
N GLY A 88 12.59 1.98 16.20
CA GLY A 88 12.19 3.27 16.74
C GLY A 88 12.91 4.47 16.09
N LYS A 89 13.43 4.31 14.87
CA LYS A 89 14.14 5.36 14.13
C LYS A 89 13.23 6.00 13.08
N PRO A 90 13.47 7.25 12.68
CA PRO A 90 12.73 7.91 11.62
C PRO A 90 12.81 7.16 10.29
N CYS A 91 11.79 7.32 9.44
CA CYS A 91 11.80 6.79 8.08
C CYS A 91 12.99 7.35 7.29
N VAL A 92 13.69 6.48 6.56
CA VAL A 92 14.88 6.87 5.77
C VAL A 92 14.50 7.57 4.47
N ASP A 93 13.29 7.36 3.97
CA ASP A 93 12.80 7.95 2.71
C ASP A 93 11.29 8.27 2.79
N PRO A 94 10.89 9.25 3.62
CA PRO A 94 9.49 9.57 3.80
C PRO A 94 8.82 10.12 2.52
N GLY A 95 9.59 10.68 1.62
CA GLY A 95 9.08 11.19 0.35
C GLY A 95 8.57 10.11 -0.60
N ARG A 96 9.09 8.89 -0.48
CA ARG A 96 8.71 7.73 -1.30
C ARG A 96 7.89 6.69 -0.54
N ALA A 97 7.81 6.78 0.78
CA ALA A 97 6.98 5.88 1.59
C ALA A 97 5.49 6.08 1.26
N ARG A 98 4.78 4.99 1.00
CA ARG A 98 3.35 5.00 0.66
C ARG A 98 2.60 4.01 1.53
N PRO A 99 1.32 4.29 1.85
CA PRO A 99 0.49 3.32 2.57
C PRO A 99 0.08 2.17 1.65
N ALA A 100 -0.12 0.99 2.23
CA ALA A 100 -0.69 -0.16 1.54
C ALA A 100 -2.21 -0.08 1.44
N PHE A 101 -2.84 -0.89 0.59
CA PHE A 101 -4.29 -0.96 0.45
C PHE A 101 -5.01 -1.14 1.79
N HIS A 102 -4.58 -2.12 2.59
CA HIS A 102 -5.20 -2.40 3.89
C HIS A 102 -5.01 -1.27 4.90
N SER A 103 -3.91 -0.50 4.79
CA SER A 103 -3.66 0.65 5.66
C SER A 103 -4.66 1.78 5.42
N VAL A 104 -5.16 1.90 4.20
CA VAL A 104 -6.17 2.91 3.82
C VAL A 104 -7.61 2.40 3.88
N GLY A 105 -7.81 1.15 4.28
CA GLY A 105 -9.14 0.58 4.44
C GLY A 105 -9.67 -0.19 3.23
N ILE A 106 -8.87 -0.36 2.18
CA ILE A 106 -9.25 -1.13 1.00
C ILE A 106 -9.07 -2.62 1.27
N ASP A 107 -10.11 -3.41 1.02
CA ASP A 107 -10.05 -4.86 1.03
C ASP A 107 -9.39 -5.37 -0.25
N VAL A 108 -8.08 -5.65 -0.17
CA VAL A 108 -7.31 -6.08 -1.34
C VAL A 108 -7.82 -7.41 -1.91
N PHE A 109 -8.23 -8.36 -1.07
CA PHE A 109 -8.76 -9.66 -1.53
C PHE A 109 -10.03 -9.48 -2.36
N ALA A 110 -10.99 -8.72 -1.85
CA ALA A 110 -12.22 -8.44 -2.56
C ALA A 110 -11.99 -7.62 -3.83
N THR A 111 -11.04 -6.67 -3.79
CA THR A 111 -10.72 -5.80 -4.92
C THR A 111 -10.11 -6.59 -6.07
N VAL A 112 -9.05 -7.37 -5.82
CA VAL A 112 -8.34 -8.09 -6.89
C VAL A 112 -9.17 -9.25 -7.45
N LYS A 113 -10.04 -9.84 -6.65
CA LYS A 113 -10.97 -10.89 -7.10
C LYS A 113 -11.91 -10.40 -8.20
N GLN A 114 -12.29 -9.14 -8.21
CA GLN A 114 -13.14 -8.56 -9.26
C GLN A 114 -12.47 -8.56 -10.63
N PHE A 115 -11.15 -8.68 -10.68
CA PHE A 115 -10.33 -8.70 -11.88
C PHE A 115 -9.76 -10.08 -12.17
N ASP A 116 -10.22 -11.13 -11.50
CA ASP A 116 -9.70 -12.50 -11.59
C ASP A 116 -8.19 -12.60 -11.31
N LEU A 117 -7.67 -11.73 -10.46
CA LEU A 117 -6.26 -11.70 -10.07
C LEU A 117 -6.00 -12.61 -8.86
N PRO A 118 -4.86 -13.32 -8.82
CA PRO A 118 -4.59 -14.28 -7.77
C PRO A 118 -4.22 -13.60 -6.45
N LEU A 119 -4.86 -13.98 -5.38
CA LEU A 119 -4.44 -13.63 -4.01
C LEU A 119 -5.06 -14.62 -3.02
N SER A 120 -4.24 -15.26 -2.23
CA SER A 120 -4.64 -16.16 -1.16
C SER A 120 -3.74 -16.02 0.06
N THR A 121 -4.22 -16.48 1.21
CA THR A 121 -3.38 -16.58 2.40
C THR A 121 -2.33 -17.66 2.18
N LEU A 122 -1.07 -17.31 2.38
CA LEU A 122 0.04 -18.26 2.26
C LEU A 122 -0.01 -19.28 3.39
N LYS A 123 0.24 -20.53 3.04
CA LYS A 123 0.32 -21.66 3.98
C LYS A 123 1.77 -22.05 4.29
N SER A 124 2.70 -21.66 3.42
CA SER A 124 4.13 -21.88 3.60
C SER A 124 4.93 -20.76 2.92
N GLU A 125 6.19 -20.59 3.30
CA GLU A 125 7.10 -19.60 2.69
C GLU A 125 7.47 -19.95 1.25
N ASP A 126 7.31 -21.20 0.83
CA ASP A 126 7.65 -21.69 -0.52
C ASP A 126 6.55 -21.41 -1.55
N GLU A 127 5.38 -20.94 -1.13
CA GLU A 127 4.29 -20.58 -2.03
C GLU A 127 4.62 -19.29 -2.79
N GLU A 128 4.18 -19.23 -4.05
CA GLU A 128 4.29 -18.03 -4.85
C GLU A 128 3.51 -16.88 -4.21
N GLN A 129 4.20 -15.77 -4.03
CA GLN A 129 3.62 -14.55 -3.46
C GLN A 129 3.03 -13.67 -4.57
N ASN A 130 1.94 -13.00 -4.25
CA ASN A 130 1.30 -12.02 -5.12
C ASN A 130 1.21 -10.69 -4.36
N TRP A 131 1.80 -9.66 -4.93
CA TRP A 131 1.85 -8.32 -4.36
C TRP A 131 1.11 -7.34 -5.25
N TYR A 132 0.35 -6.48 -4.62
CA TYR A 132 -0.50 -5.52 -5.29
C TYR A 132 -0.20 -4.11 -4.82
N SER A 133 -0.14 -3.22 -5.78
CA SER A 133 -0.09 -1.78 -5.57
C SER A 133 -1.06 -1.09 -6.53
N ALA A 134 -1.26 0.19 -6.37
CA ALA A 134 -2.12 0.95 -7.27
C ALA A 134 -1.62 2.38 -7.42
N VAL A 135 -2.08 3.02 -8.49
CA VAL A 135 -1.96 4.47 -8.68
C VAL A 135 -3.37 5.02 -8.90
N PHE A 136 -3.74 6.00 -8.11
CA PHE A 136 -5.00 6.73 -8.25
C PHE A 136 -4.77 8.04 -8.98
N VAL A 137 -5.69 8.37 -9.87
CA VAL A 137 -5.59 9.54 -10.75
C VAL A 137 -6.89 10.31 -10.72
N ALA A 138 -6.77 11.62 -10.62
CA ALA A 138 -7.88 12.57 -10.68
C ALA A 138 -7.73 13.51 -11.85
#